data_c110a10790dbb977b26f1f3991fb2840
#
_entry.id   c110a10790dbb977b26f1f3991fb2840
#
_cell.length_a   1.000
_cell.length_b   1.000
_cell.length_c   1.000
_cell.angle_alpha   90.00
_cell.angle_beta   90.00
_cell.angle_gamma   90.00
#
_symmetry.space_group_name_H-M   'P 1'
#
loop_
_entity.id
_entity.type
_entity.pdbx_description
1 polymer ?
#
loop_
_entity_poly.entity_id
_entity_poly.type
_entity_poly.pdbx_seq_one_letter_code
_entity_poly.pdbx_strand_id
1 'polypeptide(L)'
;LLALYLNRPYTDIHSFINGHIYKAGARGQFFDIKQFKKILVVDDSIASGSAMVKCRESLKHLESEFSISYCAIYVIPGKEKMVDYHFEVVPLPRYFQWNILNHTSLEKSCFDIDGVLCADPTEDQNDDGPKYRDFVLNAPPLFIPGSKIGTIVTSRLEKYRPETEQWLAKNNVKYNKLVMLDLPNKEARMKANSHAVHKATEYKAHPYVLFVESALYQAIEINRITKKPVLCTENFEMIFDAESVMYNLKSGKYFPWLRKMALKVRDKIRKRK
;
A
#
# COMPACT_ATOMS: atom_id res chain seq x y z
N LEU A 1 16.77 10.53 -4.53
CA LEU A 1 17.57 9.37 -4.97
C LEU A 1 18.09 9.55 -6.38
N LEU A 2 17.24 9.84 -7.40
CA LEU A 2 17.68 10.01 -8.80
C LEU A 2 18.86 11.00 -8.92
N ALA A 3 18.75 12.16 -8.32
CA ALA A 3 19.81 13.18 -8.35
C ALA A 3 21.13 12.69 -7.73
N LEU A 4 21.03 11.91 -6.64
CA LEU A 4 22.22 11.30 -6.01
C LEU A 4 22.88 10.25 -6.91
N TYR A 5 22.10 9.38 -7.55
CA TYR A 5 22.65 8.41 -8.52
C TYR A 5 23.34 9.08 -9.71
N LEU A 6 22.77 10.19 -10.17
CA LEU A 6 23.31 10.95 -11.31
C LEU A 6 24.40 11.95 -10.90
N ASN A 7 24.71 12.07 -9.61
CA ASN A 7 25.61 13.08 -9.05
C ASN A 7 25.25 14.49 -9.56
N ARG A 8 23.98 14.86 -9.40
CA ARG A 8 23.43 16.16 -9.80
C ARG A 8 22.86 16.90 -8.59
N PRO A 9 22.97 18.25 -8.56
CA PRO A 9 22.28 19.03 -7.53
C PRO A 9 20.78 18.85 -7.65
N TYR A 10 20.05 18.98 -6.54
CA TYR A 10 18.61 18.92 -6.51
C TYR A 10 18.03 19.94 -5.53
N THR A 11 16.79 20.30 -5.76
CA THR A 11 16.03 21.19 -4.88
C THR A 11 14.53 20.97 -5.13
N ASP A 12 13.68 21.52 -4.29
CA ASP A 12 12.25 21.65 -4.60
C ASP A 12 11.98 22.96 -5.36
N ILE A 13 10.76 23.09 -5.92
CA ILE A 13 10.38 24.23 -6.75
C ILE A 13 10.47 25.55 -5.99
N HIS A 14 9.97 25.57 -4.75
CA HIS A 14 9.95 26.79 -3.94
C HIS A 14 11.38 27.25 -3.60
N SER A 15 12.22 26.31 -3.16
CA SER A 15 13.62 26.58 -2.89
C SER A 15 14.38 27.03 -4.14
N PHE A 16 14.10 26.42 -5.30
CA PHE A 16 14.71 26.79 -6.56
C PHE A 16 14.41 28.26 -6.95
N ILE A 17 13.13 28.65 -6.89
CA ILE A 17 12.70 30.03 -7.17
C ILE A 17 13.40 31.04 -6.26
N ASN A 18 13.67 30.67 -5.01
CA ASN A 18 14.38 31.48 -4.03
C ASN A 18 15.91 31.33 -4.08
N GLY A 19 16.47 30.67 -5.10
CA GLY A 19 17.91 30.51 -5.29
C GLY A 19 18.56 29.49 -4.35
N HIS A 20 17.82 28.63 -3.68
CA HIS A 20 18.33 27.62 -2.77
C HIS A 20 18.47 26.25 -3.44
N ILE A 21 19.64 25.63 -3.29
CA ILE A 21 19.92 24.26 -3.72
C ILE A 21 20.33 23.43 -2.51
N TYR A 22 19.80 22.21 -2.42
CA TYR A 22 20.20 21.28 -1.38
C TYR A 22 21.58 20.69 -1.65
N LYS A 23 22.40 20.67 -0.63
CA LYS A 23 23.72 20.03 -0.68
C LYS A 23 23.55 18.52 -0.57
N ALA A 24 24.38 17.77 -1.29
CA ALA A 24 24.42 16.31 -1.23
C ALA A 24 25.10 15.77 0.06
N GLY A 25 24.93 16.45 1.20
CA GLY A 25 25.57 16.12 2.48
C GLY A 25 27.06 16.45 2.51
N ALA A 26 27.80 15.94 3.52
CA ALA A 26 29.22 16.23 3.73
C ALA A 26 30.15 15.68 2.63
N ARG A 27 29.68 14.74 1.81
CA ARG A 27 30.45 14.11 0.71
C ARG A 27 30.06 14.66 -0.66
N GLY A 28 29.11 15.59 -0.73
CA GLY A 28 28.64 16.14 -2.00
C GLY A 28 29.57 17.26 -2.49
N GLN A 29 29.72 17.35 -3.81
CA GLN A 29 30.42 18.49 -4.44
C GLN A 29 29.56 19.76 -4.30
N PHE A 30 30.22 20.90 -4.21
CA PHE A 30 29.57 22.20 -4.31
C PHE A 30 29.24 22.48 -5.77
N PHE A 31 27.96 22.75 -6.04
CA PHE A 31 27.52 23.16 -7.36
C PHE A 31 27.06 24.62 -7.32
N ASP A 32 27.54 25.43 -8.25
CA ASP A 32 26.97 26.74 -8.51
C ASP A 32 25.81 26.57 -9.51
N ILE A 33 24.61 27.02 -9.14
CA ILE A 33 23.43 26.96 -9.99
C ILE A 33 23.63 27.65 -11.34
N LYS A 34 24.41 28.71 -11.38
CA LYS A 34 24.69 29.48 -12.61
C LYS A 34 25.40 28.67 -13.70
N GLN A 35 26.04 27.56 -13.31
CA GLN A 35 26.69 26.64 -14.27
C GLN A 35 25.68 25.79 -15.05
N PHE A 36 24.45 25.64 -14.55
CA PHE A 36 23.44 24.83 -15.17
C PHE A 36 22.50 25.69 -16.02
N LYS A 37 22.33 25.30 -17.28
CA LYS A 37 21.39 25.94 -18.21
C LYS A 37 20.16 25.07 -18.46
N LYS A 38 20.22 23.78 -18.06
CA LYS A 38 19.15 22.79 -18.26
C LYS A 38 18.64 22.31 -16.91
N ILE A 39 17.35 22.38 -16.72
CA ILE A 39 16.65 21.96 -15.51
C ILE A 39 15.72 20.81 -15.87
N LEU A 40 15.73 19.74 -15.10
CA LEU A 40 14.76 18.67 -15.18
C LEU A 40 13.86 18.69 -13.92
N VAL A 41 12.61 19.04 -14.11
CA VAL A 41 11.58 18.90 -13.08
C VAL A 41 11.06 17.47 -13.10
N VAL A 42 11.11 16.77 -11.95
CA VAL A 42 10.68 15.37 -11.85
C VAL A 42 9.57 15.26 -10.84
N ASP A 43 8.46 14.67 -11.25
CA ASP A 43 7.34 14.28 -10.40
C ASP A 43 7.24 12.74 -10.37
N ASP A 44 6.70 12.18 -9.29
CA ASP A 44 6.50 10.73 -9.20
C ASP A 44 5.36 10.27 -10.10
N SER A 45 4.29 11.09 -10.23
CA SER A 45 3.14 10.67 -11.02
C SER A 45 2.21 11.78 -11.46
N ILE A 46 1.62 11.60 -12.62
CA ILE A 46 0.53 12.47 -13.13
C ILE A 46 -0.78 11.68 -13.18
N ALA A 47 -1.81 12.23 -12.51
CA ALA A 47 -3.20 11.80 -12.64
C ALA A 47 -4.01 12.92 -13.34
N SER A 48 -4.55 13.90 -12.62
CA SER A 48 -5.26 15.04 -13.23
C SER A 48 -4.32 15.96 -14.04
N GLY A 49 -3.07 16.07 -13.59
CA GLY A 49 -2.07 16.97 -14.14
C GLY A 49 -2.09 18.38 -13.57
N SER A 50 -3.01 18.69 -12.65
CA SER A 50 -3.14 20.04 -12.09
C SER A 50 -1.88 20.51 -11.35
N ALA A 51 -1.17 19.61 -10.67
CA ALA A 51 0.09 19.92 -10.00
C ALA A 51 1.17 20.32 -11.02
N MET A 52 1.28 19.59 -12.13
CA MET A 52 2.24 19.88 -13.19
C MET A 52 1.94 21.21 -13.89
N VAL A 53 0.67 21.53 -14.12
CA VAL A 53 0.27 22.84 -14.68
C VAL A 53 0.70 23.98 -13.74
N LYS A 54 0.38 23.88 -12.45
CA LYS A 54 0.81 24.87 -11.45
C LYS A 54 2.34 24.99 -11.39
N CYS A 55 3.05 23.89 -11.48
CA CYS A 55 4.51 23.88 -11.51
C CYS A 55 5.04 24.65 -12.72
N ARG A 56 4.53 24.42 -13.93
CA ARG A 56 4.90 25.15 -15.14
C ARG A 56 4.64 26.65 -14.99
N GLU A 57 3.48 27.03 -14.48
CA GLU A 57 3.13 28.43 -14.22
C GLU A 57 4.12 29.09 -13.25
N SER A 58 4.48 28.41 -12.15
CA SER A 58 5.42 28.93 -11.16
C SER A 58 6.85 29.14 -11.71
N LEU A 59 7.26 28.33 -12.68
CA LEU A 59 8.60 28.37 -13.27
C LEU A 59 8.68 29.20 -14.57
N LYS A 60 7.56 29.64 -15.11
CA LYS A 60 7.48 30.32 -16.41
C LYS A 60 8.43 31.51 -16.52
N HIS A 61 8.58 32.31 -15.47
CA HIS A 61 9.45 33.48 -15.46
C HIS A 61 10.95 33.14 -15.56
N LEU A 62 11.33 31.88 -15.29
CA LEU A 62 12.71 31.38 -15.36
C LEU A 62 13.06 30.75 -16.72
N GLU A 63 12.10 30.61 -17.64
CA GLU A 63 12.33 30.00 -18.95
C GLU A 63 13.23 30.85 -19.87
N SER A 64 13.37 32.15 -19.58
CA SER A 64 14.33 33.02 -20.26
C SER A 64 15.78 32.71 -19.87
N GLU A 65 16.00 32.17 -18.69
CA GLU A 65 17.33 31.89 -18.14
C GLU A 65 17.71 30.41 -18.25
N PHE A 66 16.73 29.52 -18.11
CA PHE A 66 16.91 28.07 -18.08
C PHE A 66 16.05 27.37 -19.13
N SER A 67 16.64 26.32 -19.74
CA SER A 67 15.86 25.35 -20.53
C SER A 67 15.25 24.33 -19.56
N ILE A 68 13.94 24.41 -19.31
CA ILE A 68 13.23 23.60 -18.35
C ILE A 68 12.51 22.47 -19.06
N SER A 69 12.77 21.22 -18.66
CA SER A 69 12.07 20.03 -19.10
C SER A 69 11.32 19.38 -17.94
N TYR A 70 10.20 18.75 -18.23
CA TYR A 70 9.31 18.15 -17.24
C TYR A 70 9.22 16.63 -17.45
N CYS A 71 9.35 15.90 -16.36
CA CYS A 71 9.34 14.45 -16.35
C CYS A 71 8.39 13.93 -15.29
N ALA A 72 7.66 12.86 -15.60
CA ALA A 72 6.95 12.07 -14.61
C ALA A 72 7.38 10.61 -14.70
N ILE A 73 7.49 9.93 -13.55
CA ILE A 73 7.79 8.49 -13.56
C ILE A 73 6.58 7.74 -14.11
N TYR A 74 5.39 8.04 -13.58
CA TYR A 74 4.15 7.39 -13.99
C TYR A 74 3.15 8.41 -14.52
N VAL A 75 2.47 8.09 -15.62
CA VAL A 75 1.34 8.86 -16.15
C VAL A 75 0.12 7.96 -16.32
N ILE A 76 -1.08 8.50 -16.20
CA ILE A 76 -2.28 7.76 -16.59
C ILE A 76 -2.47 7.81 -18.11
N PRO A 77 -3.17 6.82 -18.71
CA PRO A 77 -3.51 6.84 -20.14
C PRO A 77 -4.14 8.17 -20.57
N GLY A 78 -3.66 8.74 -21.65
CA GLY A 78 -4.14 10.01 -22.21
C GLY A 78 -3.54 11.28 -21.58
N LYS A 79 -2.58 11.16 -20.65
CA LYS A 79 -1.88 12.30 -20.02
C LYS A 79 -0.39 12.38 -20.34
N GLU A 80 0.09 11.55 -21.28
CA GLU A 80 1.49 11.43 -21.67
C GLU A 80 2.05 12.77 -22.17
N LYS A 81 1.24 13.54 -22.90
CA LYS A 81 1.62 14.84 -23.46
C LYS A 81 1.73 15.97 -22.45
N MET A 82 1.41 15.72 -21.17
CA MET A 82 1.54 16.76 -20.12
C MET A 82 2.99 16.97 -19.68
N VAL A 83 3.89 16.06 -20.04
CA VAL A 83 5.32 16.12 -19.73
C VAL A 83 6.14 15.88 -20.98
N ASP A 84 7.41 16.27 -20.93
CA ASP A 84 8.35 16.04 -22.02
C ASP A 84 8.88 14.60 -21.99
N TYR A 85 8.97 14.01 -20.79
CA TYR A 85 9.43 12.64 -20.58
C TYR A 85 8.53 11.92 -19.57
N HIS A 86 8.24 10.65 -19.83
CA HIS A 86 7.64 9.74 -18.85
C HIS A 86 8.25 8.34 -19.01
N PHE A 87 8.17 7.53 -17.96
CA PHE A 87 8.73 6.18 -17.99
C PHE A 87 7.65 5.14 -18.23
N GLU A 88 6.51 5.22 -17.55
CA GLU A 88 5.49 4.19 -17.64
C GLU A 88 4.08 4.79 -17.62
N VAL A 89 3.18 4.18 -18.40
CA VAL A 89 1.75 4.53 -18.43
C VAL A 89 1.01 3.52 -17.55
N VAL A 90 0.51 3.98 -16.38
CA VAL A 90 -0.15 3.13 -15.41
C VAL A 90 -1.54 3.66 -15.11
N PRO A 91 -2.62 2.88 -15.37
CA PRO A 91 -3.99 3.31 -15.07
C PRO A 91 -4.25 3.42 -13.57
N LEU A 92 -5.37 4.06 -13.21
CA LEU A 92 -5.88 4.07 -11.84
C LEU A 92 -6.71 2.79 -11.57
N PRO A 93 -6.78 2.30 -10.31
CA PRO A 93 -6.14 2.86 -9.13
C PRO A 93 -4.63 2.57 -9.09
N ARG A 94 -3.87 3.56 -8.64
CA ARG A 94 -2.41 3.47 -8.51
C ARG A 94 -2.01 3.89 -7.11
N TYR A 95 -1.22 3.04 -6.45
CA TYR A 95 -0.78 3.24 -5.08
C TYR A 95 0.74 3.20 -5.01
N PHE A 96 1.29 4.07 -4.18
CA PHE A 96 2.71 4.04 -3.83
C PHE A 96 2.89 3.50 -2.42
N GLN A 97 3.86 2.63 -2.23
CA GLN A 97 4.16 2.01 -0.95
C GLN A 97 4.32 3.04 0.18
N TRP A 98 4.95 4.18 -0.09
CA TRP A 98 5.20 5.23 0.89
C TRP A 98 3.98 6.10 1.23
N ASN A 99 2.92 6.06 0.43
CA ASN A 99 1.76 6.94 0.56
C ASN A 99 0.45 6.17 0.81
N ILE A 100 0.45 4.86 0.70
CA ILE A 100 -0.77 4.06 0.69
C ILE A 100 -1.64 4.29 1.93
N LEU A 101 -1.03 4.44 3.11
CA LEU A 101 -1.74 4.64 4.38
C LEU A 101 -2.35 6.04 4.54
N ASN A 102 -2.01 6.98 3.67
CA ASN A 102 -2.56 8.34 3.65
C ASN A 102 -3.34 8.65 2.37
N HIS A 103 -3.60 7.64 1.54
CA HIS A 103 -4.30 7.83 0.28
C HIS A 103 -5.81 7.94 0.49
N THR A 104 -6.46 8.89 -0.18
CA THR A 104 -7.91 9.12 -0.07
C THR A 104 -8.77 7.94 -0.55
N SER A 105 -8.24 7.09 -1.43
CA SER A 105 -8.91 5.86 -1.89
C SER A 105 -9.14 4.84 -0.77
N LEU A 106 -8.54 5.00 0.42
CA LEU A 106 -8.77 4.11 1.55
C LEU A 106 -10.24 4.12 1.99
N GLU A 107 -10.99 5.19 1.76
CA GLU A 107 -12.45 5.19 1.96
C GLU A 107 -13.21 4.21 1.03
N LYS A 108 -12.57 3.76 -0.05
CA LYS A 108 -13.09 2.75 -0.97
C LYS A 108 -12.28 1.45 -0.87
N SER A 109 -11.73 1.15 0.29
CA SER A 109 -10.88 -0.03 0.49
C SER A 109 -11.33 -0.83 1.70
N CYS A 110 -10.98 -2.12 1.68
CA CYS A 110 -11.16 -3.05 2.79
C CYS A 110 -9.82 -3.34 3.46
N PHE A 111 -9.81 -3.49 4.77
CA PHE A 111 -8.63 -3.82 5.57
C PHE A 111 -8.93 -4.98 6.50
N ASP A 112 -7.99 -5.93 6.63
CA ASP A 112 -7.97 -6.83 7.78
C ASP A 112 -7.43 -6.10 9.02
N ILE A 113 -7.58 -6.70 10.19
CA ILE A 113 -7.06 -6.18 11.46
C ILE A 113 -5.74 -6.87 11.82
N ASP A 114 -5.80 -8.18 12.08
CA ASP A 114 -4.66 -8.96 12.57
C ASP A 114 -3.59 -9.09 11.47
N GLY A 115 -2.35 -8.77 11.80
CA GLY A 115 -1.23 -8.71 10.86
C GLY A 115 -1.22 -7.48 9.93
N VAL A 116 -2.28 -6.65 9.95
CA VAL A 116 -2.36 -5.41 9.17
C VAL A 116 -2.39 -4.19 10.08
N LEU A 117 -3.50 -3.95 10.77
CA LEU A 117 -3.64 -2.80 11.68
C LEU A 117 -2.92 -3.05 13.01
N CYS A 118 -2.88 -4.30 13.48
CA CYS A 118 -2.16 -4.73 14.67
C CYS A 118 -1.40 -6.03 14.43
N ALA A 119 -0.51 -6.38 15.37
CA ALA A 119 0.18 -7.66 15.38
C ALA A 119 -0.80 -8.84 15.43
N ASP A 120 -0.38 -10.01 14.91
CA ASP A 120 -1.11 -11.27 15.08
C ASP A 120 -1.01 -11.78 16.52
N PRO A 121 -2.04 -12.49 17.03
CA PRO A 121 -1.95 -13.18 18.31
C PRO A 121 -0.95 -14.34 18.24
N THR A 122 -0.24 -14.55 19.33
CA THR A 122 0.54 -15.78 19.51
C THR A 122 -0.39 -16.98 19.72
N GLU A 123 0.15 -18.21 19.62
CA GLU A 123 -0.65 -19.42 19.88
C GLU A 123 -1.23 -19.42 21.30
N ASP A 124 -0.44 -18.98 22.30
CA ASP A 124 -0.89 -18.88 23.69
C ASP A 124 -1.98 -17.83 23.91
N GLN A 125 -1.93 -16.71 23.20
CA GLN A 125 -2.94 -15.66 23.25
C GLN A 125 -4.24 -16.04 22.54
N ASN A 126 -4.21 -17.03 21.67
CA ASN A 126 -5.37 -17.44 20.84
C ASN A 126 -6.15 -18.59 21.49
N ASP A 127 -6.50 -18.44 22.77
CA ASP A 127 -7.22 -19.42 23.58
C ASP A 127 -8.74 -19.41 23.39
N ASP A 128 -9.28 -18.47 22.60
CA ASP A 128 -10.72 -18.18 22.46
C ASP A 128 -11.42 -17.78 23.77
N GLY A 129 -10.65 -17.28 24.73
CA GLY A 129 -11.06 -16.93 26.09
C GLY A 129 -10.42 -15.64 26.60
N PRO A 130 -10.06 -15.61 27.90
CA PRO A 130 -9.53 -14.40 28.54
C PRO A 130 -8.24 -13.85 27.91
N LYS A 131 -7.31 -14.73 27.52
CA LYS A 131 -6.05 -14.30 26.90
C LYS A 131 -6.27 -13.66 25.53
N TYR A 132 -7.17 -14.26 24.73
CA TYR A 132 -7.51 -13.68 23.44
C TYR A 132 -8.22 -12.33 23.59
N ARG A 133 -9.11 -12.18 24.58
CA ARG A 133 -9.78 -10.91 24.89
C ARG A 133 -8.79 -9.82 25.29
N ASP A 134 -7.83 -10.16 26.16
CA ASP A 134 -6.75 -9.24 26.54
C ASP A 134 -5.89 -8.85 25.34
N PHE A 135 -5.53 -9.82 24.48
CA PHE A 135 -4.83 -9.55 23.24
C PHE A 135 -5.60 -8.57 22.35
N VAL A 136 -6.90 -8.81 22.10
CA VAL A 136 -7.73 -7.94 21.24
C VAL A 136 -7.74 -6.50 21.74
N LEU A 137 -7.78 -6.27 23.06
CA LEU A 137 -7.75 -4.95 23.70
C LEU A 137 -6.39 -4.26 23.62
N ASN A 138 -5.30 -5.02 23.63
CA ASN A 138 -3.94 -4.51 23.82
C ASN A 138 -2.96 -4.86 22.70
N ALA A 139 -3.45 -5.43 21.59
CA ALA A 139 -2.59 -5.78 20.45
C ALA A 139 -1.71 -4.59 20.01
N PRO A 140 -0.39 -4.80 19.83
CA PRO A 140 0.50 -3.74 19.35
C PRO A 140 0.07 -3.24 17.97
N PRO A 141 -0.11 -1.92 17.77
CA PRO A 141 -0.44 -1.38 16.44
C PRO A 141 0.72 -1.56 15.46
N LEU A 142 0.39 -1.81 14.17
CA LEU A 142 1.34 -1.92 13.07
C LEU A 142 1.16 -0.78 12.07
N PHE A 143 0.18 -0.90 11.16
CA PHE A 143 -0.04 0.05 10.07
C PHE A 143 -1.35 0.82 10.30
N ILE A 144 -1.27 1.92 11.05
CA ILE A 144 -2.44 2.77 11.32
C ILE A 144 -2.57 3.82 10.20
N PRO A 145 -3.64 3.77 9.39
CA PRO A 145 -3.83 4.76 8.33
C PRO A 145 -4.17 6.14 8.87
N GLY A 146 -3.57 7.18 8.27
CA GLY A 146 -3.97 8.57 8.51
C GLY A 146 -5.29 8.92 7.83
N SER A 147 -5.64 8.23 6.75
CA SER A 147 -6.92 8.38 6.03
C SER A 147 -7.96 7.37 6.54
N LYS A 148 -9.24 7.72 6.35
CA LYS A 148 -10.38 6.89 6.75
C LYS A 148 -10.47 5.63 5.88
N ILE A 149 -10.66 4.47 6.51
CA ILE A 149 -10.87 3.18 5.85
C ILE A 149 -12.36 3.03 5.47
N GLY A 150 -12.64 2.48 4.29
CA GLY A 150 -14.01 2.15 3.89
C GLY A 150 -14.62 1.08 4.78
N THR A 151 -14.05 -0.11 4.78
CA THR A 151 -14.54 -1.22 5.62
C THR A 151 -13.36 -1.99 6.22
N ILE A 152 -13.48 -2.30 7.49
CA ILE A 152 -12.63 -3.28 8.16
C ILE A 152 -13.34 -4.63 8.08
N VAL A 153 -12.67 -5.66 7.54
CA VAL A 153 -13.22 -7.01 7.40
C VAL A 153 -12.26 -7.98 8.07
N THR A 154 -12.64 -8.51 9.21
CA THR A 154 -11.78 -9.37 10.02
C THR A 154 -12.38 -10.74 10.29
N SER A 155 -11.52 -11.73 10.51
CA SER A 155 -11.92 -13.06 10.98
C SER A 155 -12.05 -13.15 12.51
N ARG A 156 -11.94 -12.03 13.22
CA ARG A 156 -12.32 -11.98 14.63
C ARG A 156 -13.81 -12.27 14.78
N LEU A 157 -14.15 -13.04 15.80
CA LEU A 157 -15.55 -13.41 16.04
C LEU A 157 -16.36 -12.22 16.57
N GLU A 158 -17.64 -12.15 16.19
CA GLU A 158 -18.59 -11.11 16.64
C GLU A 158 -18.63 -10.95 18.16
N LYS A 159 -18.44 -12.02 18.93
CA LYS A 159 -18.39 -11.96 20.41
C LYS A 159 -17.28 -11.07 20.96
N TYR A 160 -16.28 -10.69 20.16
CA TYR A 160 -15.18 -9.78 20.50
C TYR A 160 -15.34 -8.39 19.88
N ARG A 161 -16.53 -8.03 19.39
CA ARG A 161 -16.80 -6.72 18.80
C ARG A 161 -16.52 -5.58 19.77
N PRO A 162 -16.98 -5.61 21.03
CA PRO A 162 -16.74 -4.51 21.98
C PRO A 162 -15.25 -4.21 22.18
N GLU A 163 -14.44 -5.25 22.36
CA GLU A 163 -13.00 -5.13 22.56
C GLU A 163 -12.28 -4.65 21.27
N THR A 164 -12.75 -5.15 20.13
CA THR A 164 -12.21 -4.74 18.83
C THR A 164 -12.49 -3.27 18.54
N GLU A 165 -13.71 -2.80 18.77
CA GLU A 165 -14.10 -1.38 18.61
C GLU A 165 -13.36 -0.47 19.59
N GLN A 166 -13.17 -0.92 20.84
CA GLN A 166 -12.37 -0.21 21.83
C GLN A 166 -10.91 -0.06 21.39
N TRP A 167 -10.30 -1.13 20.83
CA TRP A 167 -8.94 -1.07 20.31
C TRP A 167 -8.84 -0.12 19.11
N LEU A 168 -9.79 -0.17 18.18
CA LEU A 168 -9.84 0.72 17.02
C LEU A 168 -9.95 2.19 17.44
N ALA A 169 -10.81 2.49 18.42
CA ALA A 169 -10.98 3.84 18.97
C ALA A 169 -9.70 4.33 19.68
N LYS A 170 -9.09 3.48 20.54
CA LYS A 170 -7.84 3.77 21.27
C LYS A 170 -6.69 4.15 20.32
N ASN A 171 -6.63 3.51 19.15
CA ASN A 171 -5.58 3.75 18.15
C ASN A 171 -5.99 4.76 17.06
N ASN A 172 -7.10 5.50 17.24
CA ASN A 172 -7.60 6.52 16.30
C ASN A 172 -7.84 5.98 14.88
N VAL A 173 -8.18 4.71 14.72
CA VAL A 173 -8.50 4.12 13.42
C VAL A 173 -9.87 4.62 12.97
N LYS A 174 -9.92 5.36 11.87
CA LYS A 174 -11.15 5.88 11.27
C LYS A 174 -11.67 4.92 10.21
N TYR A 175 -12.93 4.50 10.29
CA TYR A 175 -13.56 3.60 9.33
C TYR A 175 -15.06 3.87 9.20
N ASN A 176 -15.68 3.37 8.11
CA ASN A 176 -17.11 3.49 7.91
C ASN A 176 -17.88 2.27 8.44
N LYS A 177 -17.33 1.06 8.27
CA LYS A 177 -17.99 -0.21 8.59
C LYS A 177 -17.00 -1.21 9.18
N LEU A 178 -17.44 -1.99 10.17
CA LEU A 178 -16.71 -3.14 10.72
C LEU A 178 -17.53 -4.41 10.46
N VAL A 179 -16.95 -5.35 9.74
CA VAL A 179 -17.50 -6.67 9.44
C VAL A 179 -16.67 -7.72 10.15
N MET A 180 -17.29 -8.45 11.03
CA MET A 180 -16.67 -9.51 11.83
C MET A 180 -17.30 -10.87 11.48
N LEU A 181 -16.67 -11.96 11.90
CA LEU A 181 -17.12 -13.29 11.57
C LEU A 181 -18.15 -13.76 12.61
N ASP A 182 -19.40 -13.97 12.16
CA ASP A 182 -20.48 -14.45 13.02
C ASP A 182 -20.45 -15.99 13.13
N LEU A 183 -19.58 -16.49 14.02
CA LEU A 183 -19.46 -17.89 14.38
C LEU A 183 -19.32 -18.01 15.91
N PRO A 184 -19.78 -19.12 16.53
CA PRO A 184 -19.87 -19.22 17.98
C PRO A 184 -18.52 -19.28 18.68
N ASN A 185 -17.50 -19.89 18.07
CA ASN A 185 -16.20 -20.11 18.69
C ASN A 185 -15.08 -20.35 17.68
N LYS A 186 -13.83 -20.42 18.19
CA LYS A 186 -12.63 -20.70 17.41
C LYS A 186 -12.70 -22.01 16.64
N GLU A 187 -13.25 -23.06 17.24
CA GLU A 187 -13.38 -24.39 16.61
C GLU A 187 -14.27 -24.32 15.37
N ALA A 188 -15.43 -23.68 15.48
CA ALA A 188 -16.32 -23.43 14.34
C ALA A 188 -15.61 -22.61 13.24
N ARG A 189 -14.86 -21.59 13.63
CA ARG A 189 -14.05 -20.78 12.70
C ARG A 189 -12.98 -21.60 11.98
N MET A 190 -12.25 -22.44 12.72
CA MET A 190 -11.23 -23.32 12.16
C MET A 190 -11.81 -24.36 11.20
N LYS A 191 -12.95 -24.98 11.60
CA LYS A 191 -13.67 -25.96 10.78
C LYS A 191 -14.23 -25.34 9.50
N ALA A 192 -14.81 -24.15 9.59
CA ALA A 192 -15.35 -23.42 8.44
C ALA A 192 -14.27 -23.07 7.43
N ASN A 193 -13.03 -22.84 7.89
CA ASN A 193 -11.88 -22.46 7.06
C ASN A 193 -12.18 -21.35 6.03
N SER A 194 -13.05 -20.41 6.41
CA SER A 194 -13.69 -19.44 5.52
C SER A 194 -13.07 -18.04 5.57
N HIS A 195 -11.85 -17.90 6.14
CA HIS A 195 -11.22 -16.58 6.33
C HIS A 195 -11.17 -15.75 5.04
N ALA A 196 -10.56 -16.31 3.98
CA ALA A 196 -10.47 -15.63 2.71
C ALA A 196 -11.82 -15.45 2.02
N VAL A 197 -12.73 -16.46 2.15
CA VAL A 197 -14.08 -16.39 1.57
C VAL A 197 -14.92 -15.31 2.23
N HIS A 198 -14.90 -15.20 3.56
CA HIS A 198 -15.59 -14.16 4.32
C HIS A 198 -15.15 -12.76 3.86
N LYS A 199 -13.84 -12.53 3.82
CA LYS A 199 -13.23 -11.27 3.37
C LYS A 199 -13.56 -10.97 1.91
N ALA A 200 -13.44 -11.97 1.04
CA ALA A 200 -13.74 -11.83 -0.39
C ALA A 200 -15.21 -11.53 -0.65
N THR A 201 -16.13 -12.07 0.14
CA THR A 201 -17.58 -11.84 0.00
C THR A 201 -17.89 -10.36 0.19
N GLU A 202 -17.45 -9.75 1.29
CA GLU A 202 -17.65 -8.31 1.54
C GLU A 202 -16.93 -7.46 0.47
N TYR A 203 -15.69 -7.81 0.12
CA TYR A 203 -14.93 -7.07 -0.89
C TYR A 203 -15.57 -7.11 -2.29
N LYS A 204 -16.18 -8.24 -2.66
CA LYS A 204 -16.84 -8.43 -3.95
C LYS A 204 -18.18 -7.72 -4.03
N ALA A 205 -18.94 -7.69 -2.91
CA ALA A 205 -20.29 -7.15 -2.86
C ALA A 205 -20.39 -5.64 -3.09
N HIS A 206 -19.28 -4.91 -2.93
CA HIS A 206 -19.26 -3.45 -2.98
C HIS A 206 -18.17 -2.92 -3.96
N PRO A 207 -18.26 -1.66 -4.41
CA PRO A 207 -17.32 -1.05 -5.35
C PRO A 207 -15.99 -0.65 -4.71
N TYR A 208 -15.47 -1.50 -3.83
CA TYR A 208 -14.13 -1.32 -3.26
C TYR A 208 -13.06 -1.53 -4.33
N VAL A 209 -11.95 -0.79 -4.20
CA VAL A 209 -10.85 -0.76 -5.17
C VAL A 209 -9.58 -1.47 -4.68
N LEU A 210 -9.50 -1.76 -3.37
CA LEU A 210 -8.34 -2.39 -2.75
C LEU A 210 -8.78 -3.21 -1.53
N PHE A 211 -8.16 -4.36 -1.32
CA PHE A 211 -8.13 -5.08 -0.04
C PHE A 211 -6.70 -5.10 0.50
N VAL A 212 -6.52 -4.87 1.82
CA VAL A 212 -5.23 -4.98 2.49
C VAL A 212 -5.25 -6.18 3.43
N GLU A 213 -4.37 -7.14 3.20
CA GLU A 213 -4.31 -8.44 3.87
C GLU A 213 -2.87 -8.76 4.27
N SER A 214 -2.65 -9.36 5.45
CA SER A 214 -1.33 -9.73 5.91
C SER A 214 -0.83 -11.04 5.34
N ALA A 215 -1.69 -12.06 5.30
CA ALA A 215 -1.29 -13.40 4.91
C ALA A 215 -1.31 -13.61 3.40
N LEU A 216 -0.15 -13.84 2.78
CA LEU A 216 -0.02 -13.99 1.33
C LEU A 216 -1.00 -15.02 0.73
N TYR A 217 -1.22 -16.16 1.39
CA TYR A 217 -2.14 -17.17 0.89
C TYR A 217 -3.60 -16.70 0.89
N GLN A 218 -4.02 -15.89 1.91
CA GLN A 218 -5.35 -15.28 1.93
C GLN A 218 -5.47 -14.19 0.88
N ALA A 219 -4.44 -13.35 0.73
CA ALA A 219 -4.41 -12.31 -0.28
C ALA A 219 -4.56 -12.86 -1.71
N ILE A 220 -3.85 -13.95 -2.03
CA ILE A 220 -4.00 -14.68 -3.31
C ILE A 220 -5.42 -15.21 -3.48
N GLU A 221 -5.99 -15.81 -2.44
CA GLU A 221 -7.34 -16.41 -2.52
C GLU A 221 -8.42 -15.32 -2.64
N ILE A 222 -8.31 -14.21 -1.90
CA ILE A 222 -9.21 -13.06 -2.03
C ILE A 222 -9.16 -12.51 -3.46
N ASN A 223 -7.97 -12.32 -4.03
CA ASN A 223 -7.84 -11.89 -5.42
C ASN A 223 -8.44 -12.91 -6.40
N ARG A 224 -8.22 -14.21 -6.20
CA ARG A 224 -8.78 -15.27 -7.04
C ARG A 224 -10.30 -15.22 -7.11
N ILE A 225 -10.97 -15.05 -5.94
CA ILE A 225 -12.43 -15.00 -5.80
C ILE A 225 -13.00 -13.70 -6.37
N THR A 226 -12.34 -12.57 -6.11
CA THR A 226 -12.90 -11.24 -6.41
C THR A 226 -12.47 -10.69 -7.76
N LYS A 227 -11.31 -11.12 -8.27
CA LYS A 227 -10.62 -10.55 -9.44
C LYS A 227 -10.27 -9.06 -9.24
N LYS A 228 -10.15 -8.61 -7.99
CA LYS A 228 -9.82 -7.23 -7.62
C LYS A 228 -8.45 -7.17 -6.94
N PRO A 229 -7.75 -6.01 -6.98
CA PRO A 229 -6.43 -5.85 -6.38
C PRO A 229 -6.40 -6.14 -4.88
N VAL A 230 -5.36 -6.83 -4.42
CA VAL A 230 -5.09 -7.07 -2.99
C VAL A 230 -3.65 -6.69 -2.68
N LEU A 231 -3.45 -5.82 -1.70
CA LEU A 231 -2.11 -5.54 -1.15
C LEU A 231 -1.81 -6.56 -0.04
N CYS A 232 -0.72 -7.29 -0.19
CA CYS A 232 -0.20 -8.16 0.86
C CYS A 232 0.84 -7.41 1.70
N THR A 233 0.61 -7.24 3.03
CA THR A 233 1.55 -6.54 3.90
C THR A 233 2.73 -7.42 4.34
N GLU A 234 2.66 -8.74 4.16
CA GLU A 234 3.77 -9.67 4.44
C GLU A 234 5.01 -9.39 3.57
N ASN A 235 4.78 -8.96 2.31
CA ASN A 235 5.84 -8.67 1.33
C ASN A 235 5.71 -7.30 0.66
N PHE A 236 4.66 -6.54 1.00
CA PHE A 236 4.30 -5.26 0.38
C PHE A 236 4.11 -5.33 -1.14
N GLU A 237 3.64 -6.47 -1.64
CA GLU A 237 3.34 -6.64 -3.06
C GLU A 237 1.83 -6.52 -3.35
N MET A 238 1.53 -5.91 -4.49
CA MET A 238 0.17 -5.81 -5.00
C MET A 238 -0.15 -7.03 -5.86
N ILE A 239 -1.21 -7.75 -5.51
CA ILE A 239 -1.71 -8.91 -6.24
C ILE A 239 -2.83 -8.44 -7.17
N PHE A 240 -2.55 -8.37 -8.46
CA PHE A 240 -3.52 -8.09 -9.51
C PHE A 240 -4.05 -9.36 -10.16
N ASP A 241 -3.22 -10.40 -10.23
CA ASP A 241 -3.56 -11.70 -10.80
C ASP A 241 -2.96 -12.84 -9.96
N ALA A 242 -3.83 -13.55 -9.26
CA ALA A 242 -3.47 -14.66 -8.39
C ALA A 242 -2.72 -15.78 -9.13
N GLU A 243 -3.07 -16.07 -10.38
CA GLU A 243 -2.46 -17.15 -11.15
C GLU A 243 -1.03 -16.80 -11.55
N SER A 244 -0.77 -15.56 -11.92
CA SER A 244 0.58 -15.05 -12.21
C SER A 244 1.47 -15.11 -10.97
N VAL A 245 0.98 -14.71 -9.80
CA VAL A 245 1.72 -14.81 -8.53
C VAL A 245 2.02 -16.26 -8.20
N MET A 246 1.04 -17.15 -8.32
CA MET A 246 1.21 -18.60 -8.08
C MET A 246 2.20 -19.24 -9.06
N TYR A 247 2.18 -18.84 -10.33
CA TYR A 247 3.15 -19.31 -11.31
C TYR A 247 4.58 -18.88 -10.94
N ASN A 248 4.77 -17.62 -10.58
CA ASN A 248 6.06 -17.08 -10.19
C ASN A 248 6.59 -17.73 -8.89
N LEU A 249 5.73 -17.97 -7.91
CA LEU A 249 6.09 -18.71 -6.69
C LEU A 249 6.54 -20.15 -7.00
N LYS A 250 5.86 -20.83 -7.91
CA LYS A 250 6.20 -22.22 -8.32
C LYS A 250 7.49 -22.28 -9.15
N SER A 251 7.72 -21.33 -10.03
CA SER A 251 8.87 -21.27 -10.94
C SER A 251 10.18 -20.83 -10.27
N GLY A 252 10.14 -20.43 -8.99
CA GLY A 252 11.33 -19.99 -8.24
C GLY A 252 11.91 -18.66 -8.72
N LYS A 253 11.18 -17.87 -9.50
CA LYS A 253 11.59 -16.54 -9.98
C LYS A 253 11.71 -15.49 -8.88
N TYR A 254 11.22 -15.78 -7.68
CA TYR A 254 11.37 -14.94 -6.51
C TYR A 254 12.63 -15.29 -5.71
N PHE A 255 13.15 -14.31 -4.96
CA PHE A 255 14.35 -14.46 -4.10
C PHE A 255 14.29 -15.70 -3.16
N PRO A 256 15.43 -16.23 -2.72
CA PRO A 256 15.49 -17.50 -1.93
C PRO A 256 14.62 -17.51 -0.66
N TRP A 257 14.38 -16.37 -0.03
CA TRP A 257 13.49 -16.25 1.13
C TRP A 257 12.01 -16.42 0.75
N LEU A 258 11.60 -15.96 -0.44
CA LEU A 258 10.26 -16.17 -0.99
C LEU A 258 10.02 -17.65 -1.35
N ARG A 259 11.07 -18.39 -1.71
CA ARG A 259 10.98 -19.84 -1.90
C ARG A 259 10.60 -20.58 -0.61
N LYS A 260 11.12 -20.13 0.56
CA LYS A 260 10.71 -20.65 1.87
C LYS A 260 9.26 -20.34 2.19
N MET A 261 8.77 -19.13 1.83
CA MET A 261 7.38 -18.74 2.00
C MET A 261 6.47 -19.51 1.05
N ALA A 262 6.84 -19.67 -0.21
CA ALA A 262 6.10 -20.45 -1.18
C ALA A 262 5.91 -21.91 -0.73
N LEU A 263 6.94 -22.51 -0.12
CA LEU A 263 6.86 -23.85 0.45
C LEU A 263 5.88 -23.89 1.63
N LYS A 264 5.89 -22.91 2.53
CA LYS A 264 4.92 -22.81 3.64
C LYS A 264 3.47 -22.64 3.13
N VAL A 265 3.26 -21.81 2.10
CA VAL A 265 1.94 -21.63 1.46
C VAL A 265 1.47 -22.95 0.83
N ARG A 266 2.33 -23.61 0.05
CA ARG A 266 2.03 -24.91 -0.57
C ARG A 266 1.66 -25.96 0.48
N ASP A 267 2.40 -26.04 1.57
CA ASP A 267 2.16 -27.04 2.62
C ASP A 267 0.88 -26.76 3.41
N LYS A 268 0.53 -25.49 3.63
CA LYS A 268 -0.79 -25.10 4.15
C LYS A 268 -1.93 -25.44 3.20
N ILE A 269 -1.77 -25.28 1.89
CA ILE A 269 -2.77 -25.67 0.88
C ILE A 269 -2.93 -27.18 0.80
N ARG A 270 -1.82 -27.95 0.88
CA ARG A 270 -1.86 -29.42 0.86
C ARG A 270 -2.51 -30.04 2.11
N LYS A 271 -2.32 -29.44 3.28
CA LYS A 271 -2.97 -29.91 4.53
C LYS A 271 -4.48 -29.60 4.58
N ARG A 272 -5.02 -28.95 3.56
CA ARG A 272 -6.42 -28.55 3.45
C ARG A 272 -7.20 -29.31 2.38
N LYS A 273 -6.53 -30.19 1.63
CA LYS A 273 -7.13 -31.24 0.82
C LYS A 273 -7.17 -32.55 1.60
#